data_7f44013fe9bf0c5675e38aa393db469e
#
_entry.id   7f44013fe9bf0c5675e38aa393db469e
#
_cell.length_a   1.000
_cell.length_b   1.000
_cell.length_c   1.000
_cell.angle_alpha   90.00
_cell.angle_beta   90.00
_cell.angle_gamma   90.00
#
_symmetry.space_group_name_H-M   'P 1'
#
loop_
_entity.id
_entity.type
_entity.pdbx_description
1 polymer ?
#
loop_
_entity_poly.entity_id
_entity_poly.type
_entity_poly.pdbx_seq_one_letter_code
_entity_poly.pdbx_strand_id
1 'polypeptide(L)'
;MVILRQRPILIAGAALLCIFTLLYLGSSTSSSAYLSSFKSHSSPSSSTGTSKPSYSTLYGPSYHGSSTPADINRVTNTTLGFSKVFVVSLPERSDKRDALTLASTLTGFNIEWIPGVRGETIPDKAVPLGVDRKKLMETNLGSWRGHMDAVRRIVAEGLDSALIMEDDMDWDVRLKPLLEVVASGVRTVSSSLPDGLFPSGRASTTKKDPVSPYGDDWDLLWLGHCGEPFPETLDENKGLDDADAGKQAMSAKFAVLNDATVPPFGRITGIVNFTAYPEHTRWVHVTAAPICTFAYALSQRGARKVLFDLSVDRLSGPFDNALAWLCRRAVGSWSGMLKGEGQEALETDKDRGLDMKCFSVTPPVFFHHKARGPVSGDSDIQVVGEDTKLKEGEEEDKKKDGKIREKGTTENIVWSARLNVRNMLLGMEMESQW
;
A
#
# COMPACT_ATOMS: atom_id res chain seq x y z
N MET A 1 -21.19 -44.21 -37.65
CA MET A 1 -21.99 -44.55 -36.45
C MET A 1 -21.16 -44.33 -35.22
N VAL A 2 -21.72 -43.53 -34.35
CA VAL A 2 -21.37 -43.11 -32.98
C VAL A 2 -20.41 -41.96 -32.84
N ILE A 3 -21.04 -40.85 -32.66
CA ILE A 3 -20.62 -39.56 -32.11
C ILE A 3 -20.44 -39.69 -30.59
N LEU A 4 -19.37 -39.15 -30.02
CA LEU A 4 -19.37 -38.70 -28.64
C LEU A 4 -18.49 -37.44 -28.53
N ARG A 5 -19.12 -36.36 -28.48
CA ARG A 5 -19.01 -35.09 -27.79
C ARG A 5 -18.06 -35.13 -26.58
N GLN A 6 -17.06 -34.28 -26.58
CA GLN A 6 -16.55 -33.71 -25.34
C GLN A 6 -16.61 -32.21 -25.47
N ARG A 7 -17.32 -31.61 -24.54
CA ARG A 7 -17.47 -30.16 -24.27
C ARG A 7 -16.59 -29.77 -23.09
N PRO A 8 -16.49 -28.51 -22.73
CA PRO A 8 -15.27 -27.70 -22.69
C PRO A 8 -14.85 -27.40 -21.28
N ILE A 9 -13.56 -27.35 -21.04
CA ILE A 9 -12.94 -26.86 -19.81
C ILE A 9 -12.19 -25.57 -20.17
N LEU A 10 -12.92 -24.49 -20.44
CA LEU A 10 -12.30 -23.22 -20.75
C LEU A 10 -13.16 -22.00 -20.33
N ILE A 11 -14.00 -22.16 -19.30
CA ILE A 11 -14.75 -21.04 -18.68
C ILE A 11 -14.45 -20.93 -17.17
N ALA A 12 -13.43 -21.60 -16.67
CA ALA A 12 -13.17 -21.67 -15.22
C ALA A 12 -12.32 -20.51 -14.67
N GLY A 13 -11.52 -19.81 -15.47
CA GLY A 13 -10.62 -18.78 -14.95
C GLY A 13 -11.28 -17.43 -14.67
N ALA A 14 -12.11 -16.95 -15.58
CA ALA A 14 -12.81 -15.66 -15.42
C ALA A 14 -14.05 -15.78 -14.49
N ALA A 15 -14.68 -16.95 -14.48
CA ALA A 15 -15.82 -17.22 -13.61
C ALA A 15 -15.41 -17.38 -12.13
N LEU A 16 -14.21 -17.86 -11.83
CA LEU A 16 -13.71 -17.95 -10.46
C LEU A 16 -13.48 -16.60 -9.82
N LEU A 17 -12.98 -15.60 -10.55
CA LEU A 17 -12.84 -14.23 -10.00
C LEU A 17 -14.20 -13.58 -9.73
N CYS A 18 -15.20 -13.78 -10.60
CA CYS A 18 -16.55 -13.26 -10.39
C CYS A 18 -17.33 -14.03 -9.32
N ILE A 19 -17.08 -15.32 -9.13
CA ILE A 19 -17.74 -16.12 -8.09
C ILE A 19 -17.19 -15.79 -6.71
N PHE A 20 -15.90 -15.50 -6.56
CA PHE A 20 -15.35 -15.04 -5.29
C PHE A 20 -15.90 -13.66 -4.87
N THR A 21 -16.16 -12.75 -5.81
CA THR A 21 -16.80 -11.47 -5.50
C THR A 21 -18.30 -11.62 -5.18
N LEU A 22 -19.03 -12.58 -5.78
CA LEU A 22 -20.45 -12.76 -5.54
C LEU A 22 -20.78 -13.61 -4.31
N LEU A 23 -19.93 -14.53 -3.91
CA LEU A 23 -20.10 -15.31 -2.68
C LEU A 23 -19.80 -14.48 -1.41
N TYR A 24 -19.01 -13.40 -1.55
CA TYR A 24 -18.70 -12.49 -0.46
C TYR A 24 -19.82 -11.46 -0.20
N LEU A 25 -20.74 -11.25 -1.13
CA LEU A 25 -21.89 -10.33 -1.01
C LEU A 25 -23.16 -10.99 -0.44
N GLY A 26 -23.13 -12.26 -0.11
CA GLY A 26 -24.31 -13.06 0.24
C GLY A 26 -24.54 -13.34 1.73
N SER A 27 -23.68 -12.92 2.65
CA SER A 27 -23.90 -13.19 4.08
C SER A 27 -24.00 -11.90 4.91
N SER A 28 -25.12 -11.21 4.78
CA SER A 28 -25.54 -10.17 5.72
C SER A 28 -26.49 -10.76 6.76
N THR A 29 -25.97 -11.09 7.94
CA THR A 29 -26.80 -11.14 9.16
C THR A 29 -26.04 -10.58 10.33
N SER A 30 -26.55 -9.46 10.81
CA SER A 30 -26.51 -8.92 12.17
C SER A 30 -25.27 -9.22 13.03
N SER A 31 -24.52 -8.17 13.32
CA SER A 31 -23.76 -8.05 14.57
C SER A 31 -23.85 -6.62 15.07
N SER A 32 -24.84 -6.40 15.92
CA SER A 32 -24.89 -5.35 16.92
C SER A 32 -23.86 -5.66 18.00
N ALA A 33 -23.21 -4.59 18.49
CA ALA A 33 -22.33 -4.53 19.64
C ALA A 33 -20.84 -4.81 19.38
N TYR A 34 -20.10 -3.71 19.17
CA TYR A 34 -18.78 -3.46 19.80
C TYR A 34 -18.45 -1.97 19.65
N LEU A 35 -19.17 -1.17 20.43
CA LEU A 35 -18.82 0.22 20.76
C LEU A 35 -18.34 0.22 22.22
N SER A 36 -17.11 -0.16 22.48
CA SER A 36 -16.51 0.11 23.78
C SER A 36 -15.00 0.15 23.64
N SER A 37 -14.51 1.30 23.55
CA SER A 37 -13.24 1.86 24.03
C SER A 37 -12.71 3.02 23.18
N PHE A 38 -13.55 4.00 22.94
CA PHE A 38 -13.04 5.28 22.46
C PHE A 38 -13.27 6.33 23.56
N LYS A 39 -12.22 6.69 24.29
CA LYS A 39 -12.23 7.89 25.12
C LYS A 39 -12.03 9.09 24.18
N SER A 40 -13.13 9.74 23.86
CA SER A 40 -13.12 11.07 23.27
C SER A 40 -12.80 12.10 24.34
N HIS A 41 -11.74 12.86 24.16
CA HIS A 41 -11.60 14.15 24.85
C HIS A 41 -12.26 15.22 23.99
N SER A 42 -13.49 15.55 24.31
CA SER A 42 -14.17 16.73 23.80
C SER A 42 -14.13 17.82 24.87
N SER A 43 -13.58 18.98 24.52
CA SER A 43 -13.79 20.22 25.26
C SER A 43 -14.64 21.15 24.39
N PRO A 44 -15.70 21.77 24.93
CA PRO A 44 -16.55 22.67 24.17
C PRO A 44 -15.99 24.09 24.20
N SER A 45 -15.87 24.73 23.05
CA SER A 45 -15.85 26.18 22.98
C SER A 45 -16.69 26.66 21.81
N SER A 46 -17.77 27.35 22.16
CA SER A 46 -18.62 28.10 21.25
C SER A 46 -17.93 29.37 20.77
N SER A 47 -17.85 29.57 19.46
CA SER A 47 -17.81 30.92 18.88
C SER A 47 -18.28 30.86 17.43
N THR A 48 -19.35 31.52 17.13
CA THR A 48 -19.88 31.85 15.82
C THR A 48 -18.97 32.85 15.13
N GLY A 49 -18.35 32.40 14.03
CA GLY A 49 -17.59 33.28 13.13
C GLY A 49 -17.30 32.50 11.86
N THR A 50 -17.86 32.91 10.74
CA THR A 50 -17.58 32.38 9.40
C THR A 50 -16.18 32.80 8.96
N SER A 51 -15.15 32.09 9.41
CA SER A 51 -13.80 32.20 8.89
C SER A 51 -13.47 30.92 8.12
N LYS A 52 -12.90 31.07 6.90
CA LYS A 52 -12.35 29.96 6.11
C LYS A 52 -11.43 29.13 7.02
N PRO A 53 -11.57 27.79 7.10
CA PRO A 53 -10.75 27.00 8.00
C PRO A 53 -9.28 27.08 7.59
N SER A 54 -8.43 27.45 8.54
CA SER A 54 -6.98 27.34 8.37
C SER A 54 -6.57 25.86 8.40
N TYR A 55 -5.52 25.49 7.68
CA TYR A 55 -5.02 24.12 7.61
C TYR A 55 -4.79 23.46 8.97
N SER A 56 -4.47 24.22 10.01
CA SER A 56 -4.27 23.72 11.37
C SER A 56 -5.53 23.20 12.05
N THR A 57 -6.72 23.57 11.56
CA THR A 57 -8.00 23.16 12.15
C THR A 57 -8.48 21.82 11.57
N LEU A 58 -7.93 21.37 10.44
CA LEU A 58 -8.36 20.13 9.76
C LEU A 58 -7.72 18.88 10.35
N TYR A 59 -6.59 18.99 11.05
CA TYR A 59 -5.79 17.84 11.50
C TYR A 59 -5.64 17.73 13.03
N GLY A 60 -6.44 18.42 13.80
CA GLY A 60 -6.30 18.48 15.27
C GLY A 60 -5.13 19.36 15.73
N PRO A 61 -4.87 19.44 17.04
CA PRO A 61 -3.83 20.32 17.57
C PRO A 61 -2.48 19.91 16.97
N SER A 62 -1.80 20.88 16.36
CA SER A 62 -0.42 20.73 15.90
C SER A 62 0.42 20.24 17.08
N TYR A 63 0.94 19.03 16.96
CA TYR A 63 1.89 18.52 17.94
C TYR A 63 3.18 19.32 17.77
N HIS A 64 3.31 20.42 18.49
CA HIS A 64 4.57 21.14 18.68
C HIS A 64 5.44 20.28 19.61
N GLY A 65 5.95 19.18 19.09
CA GLY A 65 7.03 18.46 19.72
C GLY A 65 8.26 19.34 19.69
N SER A 66 8.84 19.52 20.85
CA SER A 66 10.13 20.10 21.16
C SER A 66 11.12 20.03 19.98
N SER A 67 11.79 21.16 19.72
CA SER A 67 12.87 21.33 18.75
C SER A 67 13.87 20.16 18.77
N THR A 68 13.71 19.22 17.84
CA THR A 68 14.68 18.15 17.59
C THR A 68 15.68 18.58 16.53
N PRO A 69 16.93 18.11 16.62
CA PRO A 69 17.99 18.52 15.72
C PRO A 69 17.72 18.09 14.29
N ALA A 70 17.96 19.00 13.39
CA ALA A 70 18.07 18.83 11.95
C ALA A 70 16.80 18.43 11.18
N ASP A 71 16.42 19.32 10.28
CA ASP A 71 15.37 19.22 9.25
C ASP A 71 15.47 17.97 8.33
N ILE A 72 16.51 17.16 8.49
CA ILE A 72 16.80 16.00 7.64
C ILE A 72 15.73 14.89 7.75
N ASN A 73 15.07 14.78 8.90
CA ASN A 73 14.13 13.67 9.17
C ASN A 73 12.67 14.11 9.35
N ARG A 74 12.31 15.33 8.96
CA ARG A 74 10.91 15.76 9.00
C ARG A 74 10.15 15.26 7.79
N VAL A 75 8.90 14.84 8.00
CA VAL A 75 7.97 14.50 6.92
C VAL A 75 7.84 15.63 5.87
N THR A 76 7.98 16.88 6.31
CA THR A 76 7.87 18.06 5.45
C THR A 76 9.11 18.36 4.61
N ASN A 77 10.19 17.59 4.77
CA ASN A 77 11.40 17.75 3.96
C ASN A 77 11.18 17.29 2.50
N THR A 78 12.22 17.41 1.69
CA THR A 78 12.17 17.05 0.26
C THR A 78 12.18 15.55 0.00
N THR A 79 12.30 14.72 1.02
CA THR A 79 12.25 13.26 0.92
C THR A 79 11.11 12.65 1.72
N LEU A 80 10.16 13.48 2.18
CA LEU A 80 8.97 13.05 2.95
C LEU A 80 9.34 12.29 4.24
N GLY A 81 10.48 12.59 4.84
CA GLY A 81 10.97 11.93 6.06
C GLY A 81 11.69 10.60 5.85
N PHE A 82 11.86 10.16 4.63
CA PHE A 82 12.70 9.01 4.26
C PHE A 82 14.11 9.46 3.86
N SER A 83 15.06 8.53 3.75
CA SER A 83 16.38 8.87 3.20
C SER A 83 16.30 9.21 1.72
N LYS A 84 15.45 8.51 0.96
CA LYS A 84 15.21 8.72 -0.47
C LYS A 84 13.76 8.37 -0.84
N VAL A 85 13.33 8.91 -1.99
CA VAL A 85 12.08 8.53 -2.66
C VAL A 85 12.45 7.96 -4.03
N PHE A 86 12.25 6.69 -4.23
CA PHE A 86 12.50 5.98 -5.49
C PHE A 86 11.23 5.84 -6.30
N VAL A 87 11.36 5.95 -7.62
CA VAL A 87 10.28 5.66 -8.56
C VAL A 87 10.76 4.62 -9.58
N VAL A 88 10.08 3.49 -9.62
CA VAL A 88 10.32 2.45 -10.63
C VAL A 88 9.60 2.85 -11.92
N SER A 89 10.34 2.95 -13.03
CA SER A 89 9.80 3.40 -14.31
C SER A 89 10.61 2.84 -15.46
N LEU A 90 9.95 2.39 -16.51
CA LEU A 90 10.60 2.10 -17.77
C LEU A 90 11.22 3.39 -18.35
N PRO A 91 12.51 3.38 -18.77
CA PRO A 91 13.18 4.59 -19.27
C PRO A 91 12.46 5.27 -20.44
N GLU A 92 11.78 4.53 -21.28
CA GLU A 92 11.02 5.00 -22.42
C GLU A 92 9.68 5.67 -22.09
N ARG A 93 9.15 5.50 -20.86
CA ARG A 93 7.91 6.13 -20.42
C ARG A 93 8.13 7.59 -20.01
N SER A 94 8.62 8.40 -20.97
CA SER A 94 8.85 9.84 -20.75
C SER A 94 7.57 10.58 -20.36
N ASP A 95 6.42 10.16 -20.88
CA ASP A 95 5.10 10.69 -20.55
C ASP A 95 4.81 10.62 -19.04
N LYS A 96 4.99 9.44 -18.43
CA LYS A 96 4.81 9.22 -16.99
C LYS A 96 5.89 9.94 -16.18
N ARG A 97 7.15 9.86 -16.63
CA ARG A 97 8.31 10.45 -15.94
C ARG A 97 8.22 11.98 -15.88
N ASP A 98 7.91 12.65 -16.98
CA ASP A 98 7.75 14.11 -17.01
C ASP A 98 6.61 14.58 -16.11
N ALA A 99 5.47 13.90 -16.19
CA ALA A 99 4.30 14.24 -15.39
C ALA A 99 4.55 14.04 -13.89
N LEU A 100 5.23 12.96 -13.49
CA LEU A 100 5.54 12.68 -12.09
C LEU A 100 6.62 13.64 -11.54
N THR A 101 7.65 13.92 -12.33
CA THR A 101 8.68 14.91 -11.98
C THR A 101 8.06 16.27 -11.68
N LEU A 102 7.14 16.71 -12.55
CA LEU A 102 6.48 17.99 -12.38
C LEU A 102 5.57 18.01 -11.14
N ALA A 103 4.74 16.97 -10.96
CA ALA A 103 3.86 16.88 -9.80
C ALA A 103 4.63 16.82 -8.47
N SER A 104 5.70 16.03 -8.38
CA SER A 104 6.51 15.89 -7.17
C SER A 104 7.23 17.20 -6.79
N THR A 105 7.81 17.88 -7.77
CA THR A 105 8.50 19.15 -7.53
C THR A 105 7.53 20.26 -7.12
N LEU A 106 6.36 20.34 -7.71
CA LEU A 106 5.32 21.31 -7.35
C LEU A 106 4.72 21.05 -5.95
N THR A 107 4.70 19.80 -5.51
CA THR A 107 4.27 19.44 -4.15
C THR A 107 5.43 19.33 -3.16
N GLY A 108 6.64 19.68 -3.61
CA GLY A 108 7.80 19.96 -2.75
C GLY A 108 8.58 18.74 -2.29
N PHE A 109 8.67 17.67 -3.09
CA PHE A 109 9.59 16.57 -2.81
C PHE A 109 10.33 16.09 -4.07
N ASN A 110 11.48 15.47 -3.85
CA ASN A 110 12.39 14.99 -4.87
C ASN A 110 12.24 13.48 -5.05
N ILE A 111 12.39 13.03 -6.28
CA ILE A 111 12.36 11.61 -6.64
C ILE A 111 13.66 11.19 -7.32
N GLU A 112 14.05 9.92 -7.13
CA GLU A 112 15.14 9.28 -7.87
C GLU A 112 14.58 8.11 -8.68
N TRP A 113 14.96 8.04 -9.95
CA TRP A 113 14.49 7.00 -10.85
C TRP A 113 15.24 5.69 -10.63
N ILE A 114 14.48 4.61 -10.52
CA ILE A 114 14.95 3.23 -10.66
C ILE A 114 14.55 2.78 -12.07
N PRO A 115 15.50 2.45 -12.95
CA PRO A 115 15.17 1.96 -14.28
C PRO A 115 14.33 0.69 -14.18
N GLY A 116 13.15 0.71 -14.77
CA GLY A 116 12.32 -0.48 -14.96
C GLY A 116 13.03 -1.47 -15.87
N VAL A 117 12.74 -2.74 -15.68
CA VAL A 117 13.36 -3.85 -16.43
C VAL A 117 12.28 -4.56 -17.24
N ARG A 118 12.56 -4.83 -18.52
CA ARG A 118 11.71 -5.69 -19.34
C ARG A 118 11.93 -7.15 -18.97
N GLY A 119 10.86 -7.88 -18.69
CA GLY A 119 10.94 -9.27 -18.21
C GLY A 119 11.71 -10.19 -19.15
N GLU A 120 11.53 -10.01 -20.46
CA GLU A 120 12.19 -10.77 -21.51
C GLU A 120 13.73 -10.68 -21.46
N THR A 121 14.25 -9.61 -20.84
CA THR A 121 15.71 -9.42 -20.69
C THR A 121 16.30 -10.15 -19.48
N ILE A 122 15.44 -10.70 -18.61
CA ILE A 122 15.87 -11.41 -17.41
C ILE A 122 16.16 -12.88 -17.76
N PRO A 123 17.42 -13.35 -17.63
CA PRO A 123 17.73 -14.74 -17.93
C PRO A 123 17.10 -15.69 -16.88
N ASP A 124 16.72 -16.90 -17.30
CA ASP A 124 16.06 -17.91 -16.42
C ASP A 124 16.86 -18.18 -15.14
N LYS A 125 18.19 -18.22 -15.22
CA LYS A 125 19.06 -18.43 -14.05
C LYS A 125 19.03 -17.30 -13.02
N ALA A 126 18.46 -16.14 -13.34
CA ALA A 126 18.32 -15.00 -12.43
C ALA A 126 16.94 -14.95 -11.78
N VAL A 127 16.01 -15.82 -12.17
CA VAL A 127 14.69 -15.95 -11.56
C VAL A 127 14.81 -16.84 -10.31
N PRO A 128 14.35 -16.38 -9.13
CA PRO A 128 14.41 -17.18 -7.92
C PRO A 128 13.58 -18.48 -8.02
N LEU A 129 13.86 -19.43 -7.15
CA LEU A 129 13.04 -20.62 -7.01
C LEU A 129 11.61 -20.26 -6.60
N GLY A 130 10.65 -21.18 -6.85
CA GLY A 130 9.24 -21.02 -6.43
C GLY A 130 8.31 -20.48 -7.51
N VAL A 131 8.84 -19.87 -8.56
CA VAL A 131 8.06 -19.41 -9.72
C VAL A 131 8.35 -20.27 -10.93
N ASP A 132 7.29 -20.73 -11.57
CA ASP A 132 7.37 -21.25 -12.94
C ASP A 132 7.26 -20.06 -13.90
N ARG A 133 8.38 -19.67 -14.52
CA ARG A 133 8.43 -18.56 -15.48
C ARG A 133 7.37 -18.66 -16.58
N LYS A 134 6.99 -19.88 -16.98
CA LYS A 134 5.96 -20.07 -18.00
C LYS A 134 4.54 -19.69 -17.55
N LYS A 135 4.35 -19.56 -16.24
CA LYS A 135 3.07 -19.17 -15.62
C LYS A 135 3.05 -17.71 -15.16
N LEU A 136 4.20 -17.07 -15.06
CA LEU A 136 4.33 -15.67 -14.70
C LEU A 136 4.52 -14.85 -15.98
N MET A 137 3.70 -13.80 -16.15
CA MET A 137 3.86 -12.88 -17.28
C MET A 137 5.22 -12.17 -17.23
N GLU A 138 5.83 -11.96 -18.39
CA GLU A 138 7.11 -11.23 -18.48
C GLU A 138 7.02 -9.83 -17.86
N THR A 139 5.90 -9.15 -18.00
CA THR A 139 5.65 -7.84 -17.36
C THR A 139 5.70 -7.91 -15.83
N ASN A 140 5.16 -8.97 -15.22
CA ASN A 140 5.27 -9.20 -13.77
C ASN A 140 6.70 -9.49 -13.34
N LEU A 141 7.46 -10.21 -14.16
CA LEU A 141 8.87 -10.49 -13.90
C LEU A 141 9.71 -9.20 -13.99
N GLY A 142 9.42 -8.36 -14.98
CA GLY A 142 10.04 -7.04 -15.13
C GLY A 142 9.74 -6.12 -13.93
N SER A 143 8.47 -6.07 -13.49
CA SER A 143 8.05 -5.34 -12.30
C SER A 143 8.79 -5.83 -11.06
N TRP A 144 8.79 -7.16 -10.81
CA TRP A 144 9.57 -7.74 -9.71
C TRP A 144 11.03 -7.28 -9.73
N ARG A 145 11.69 -7.33 -10.89
CA ARG A 145 13.11 -6.97 -10.97
C ARG A 145 13.33 -5.48 -10.69
N GLY A 146 12.50 -4.60 -11.23
CA GLY A 146 12.57 -3.17 -10.98
C GLY A 146 12.41 -2.82 -9.49
N HIS A 147 11.43 -3.41 -8.83
CA HIS A 147 11.24 -3.26 -7.38
C HIS A 147 12.42 -3.82 -6.58
N MET A 148 12.95 -5.00 -6.97
CA MET A 148 14.13 -5.57 -6.31
C MET A 148 15.40 -4.74 -6.51
N ASP A 149 15.52 -3.98 -7.60
CA ASP A 149 16.62 -3.05 -7.80
C ASP A 149 16.53 -1.86 -6.84
N ALA A 150 15.33 -1.35 -6.58
CA ALA A 150 15.09 -0.34 -5.55
C ALA A 150 15.44 -0.88 -4.14
N VAL A 151 14.95 -2.06 -3.80
CA VAL A 151 15.24 -2.73 -2.51
C VAL A 151 16.74 -2.96 -2.33
N ARG A 152 17.41 -3.45 -3.38
CA ARG A 152 18.88 -3.64 -3.37
C ARG A 152 19.63 -2.34 -3.11
N ARG A 153 19.19 -1.20 -3.67
CA ARG A 153 19.80 0.10 -3.42
C ARG A 153 19.68 0.53 -1.96
N ILE A 154 18.54 0.30 -1.31
CA ILE A 154 18.39 0.59 0.14
C ILE A 154 19.45 -0.15 0.93
N VAL A 155 19.63 -1.45 0.65
CA VAL A 155 20.61 -2.29 1.37
C VAL A 155 22.04 -1.88 1.04
N ALA A 156 22.38 -1.70 -0.24
CA ALA A 156 23.73 -1.44 -0.70
C ALA A 156 24.24 -0.04 -0.31
N GLU A 157 23.37 0.97 -0.36
CA GLU A 157 23.71 2.35 0.02
C GLU A 157 23.61 2.59 1.53
N GLY A 158 23.13 1.63 2.31
CA GLY A 158 23.00 1.75 3.75
C GLY A 158 21.94 2.76 4.19
N LEU A 159 20.89 2.96 3.38
CA LEU A 159 19.83 3.92 3.67
C LEU A 159 19.00 3.47 4.88
N ASP A 160 18.68 4.39 5.79
CA ASP A 160 17.82 4.09 6.94
C ASP A 160 16.41 3.66 6.50
N SER A 161 15.88 4.31 5.47
CA SER A 161 14.60 3.97 4.84
C SER A 161 14.48 4.58 3.45
N ALA A 162 13.59 4.05 2.62
CA ALA A 162 13.18 4.69 1.37
C ALA A 162 11.70 4.43 1.06
N LEU A 163 11.04 5.44 0.47
CA LEU A 163 9.76 5.28 -0.19
C LEU A 163 10.02 4.78 -1.62
N ILE A 164 9.26 3.79 -2.06
CA ILE A 164 9.29 3.23 -3.41
C ILE A 164 7.90 3.40 -4.01
N MET A 165 7.81 3.96 -5.21
CA MET A 165 6.54 4.20 -5.94
C MET A 165 6.64 3.70 -7.37
N GLU A 166 5.48 3.42 -7.97
CA GLU A 166 5.33 3.23 -9.41
C GLU A 166 5.21 4.59 -10.13
N ASP A 167 5.38 4.64 -11.44
CA ASP A 167 5.50 5.90 -12.21
C ASP A 167 4.15 6.55 -12.57
N ASP A 168 3.04 5.88 -12.31
CA ASP A 168 1.70 6.38 -12.54
C ASP A 168 0.97 6.81 -11.25
N MET A 169 1.71 7.05 -10.19
CA MET A 169 1.15 7.47 -8.92
C MET A 169 0.67 8.91 -8.91
N ASP A 170 -0.35 9.13 -8.08
CA ASP A 170 -0.89 10.44 -7.73
C ASP A 170 -1.15 10.50 -6.22
N TRP A 171 -1.30 11.70 -5.70
CA TRP A 171 -1.55 11.99 -4.29
C TRP A 171 -2.34 13.28 -4.13
N ASP A 172 -2.87 13.53 -2.95
CA ASP A 172 -3.50 14.80 -2.62
C ASP A 172 -2.43 15.91 -2.49
N VAL A 173 -2.70 17.11 -3.01
CA VAL A 173 -1.76 18.24 -2.91
C VAL A 173 -1.37 18.57 -1.47
N ARG A 174 -2.15 18.12 -0.48
CA ARG A 174 -1.90 18.23 0.95
C ARG A 174 -1.08 17.06 1.51
N LEU A 175 -0.25 16.41 0.68
CA LEU A 175 0.49 15.20 1.04
C LEU A 175 1.29 15.34 2.34
N LYS A 176 2.02 16.44 2.51
CA LYS A 176 2.92 16.61 3.67
C LYS A 176 2.17 16.68 5.00
N PRO A 177 1.13 17.50 5.18
CA PRO A 177 0.29 17.46 6.38
C PRO A 177 -0.35 16.09 6.62
N LEU A 178 -0.80 15.41 5.56
CA LEU A 178 -1.36 14.06 5.67
C LEU A 178 -0.31 13.07 6.21
N LEU A 179 0.90 13.09 5.67
CA LEU A 179 1.97 12.19 6.12
C LEU A 179 2.44 12.48 7.56
N GLU A 180 2.31 13.70 8.07
CA GLU A 180 2.55 14.00 9.50
C GLU A 180 1.59 13.24 10.41
N VAL A 181 0.31 13.20 10.03
CA VAL A 181 -0.72 12.44 10.75
C VAL A 181 -0.47 10.94 10.62
N VAL A 182 -0.14 10.46 9.42
CA VAL A 182 0.23 9.06 9.19
C VAL A 182 1.44 8.66 10.03
N ALA A 183 2.48 9.49 10.08
CA ALA A 183 3.68 9.22 10.89
C ALA A 183 3.35 9.11 12.39
N SER A 184 2.47 9.97 12.89
CA SER A 184 1.95 9.85 14.26
C SER A 184 1.19 8.53 14.47
N GLY A 185 0.35 8.15 13.52
CA GLY A 185 -0.39 6.89 13.54
C GLY A 185 0.52 5.67 13.57
N VAL A 186 1.56 5.63 12.72
CA VAL A 186 2.54 4.54 12.68
C VAL A 186 3.23 4.38 14.03
N ARG A 187 3.71 5.48 14.64
CA ARG A 187 4.33 5.42 15.97
C ARG A 187 3.35 4.93 17.04
N THR A 188 2.10 5.39 16.99
CA THR A 188 1.08 4.99 17.96
C THR A 188 0.75 3.51 17.84
N VAL A 189 0.49 3.00 16.64
CA VAL A 189 0.19 1.58 16.41
C VAL A 189 1.40 0.72 16.77
N SER A 190 2.61 1.09 16.31
CA SER A 190 3.82 0.34 16.61
C SER A 190 4.09 0.24 18.12
N SER A 191 3.88 1.34 18.88
CA SER A 191 4.09 1.35 20.33
C SER A 191 3.01 0.62 21.12
N SER A 192 1.87 0.35 20.52
CA SER A 192 0.78 -0.41 21.17
C SER A 192 0.92 -1.92 21.03
N LEU A 193 1.85 -2.40 20.20
CA LEU A 193 2.06 -3.83 20.01
C LEU A 193 2.80 -4.44 21.20
N PRO A 194 2.42 -5.65 21.66
CA PRO A 194 3.08 -6.36 22.74
C PRO A 194 4.55 -6.67 22.43
N ASP A 195 5.43 -6.54 23.44
CA ASP A 195 6.86 -6.83 23.31
C ASP A 195 7.16 -8.28 22.88
N GLY A 196 6.31 -9.22 23.24
CA GLY A 196 6.47 -10.64 22.94
C GLY A 196 6.25 -11.05 21.49
N LEU A 197 5.78 -10.14 20.63
CA LEU A 197 5.54 -10.45 19.21
C LEU A 197 6.81 -10.61 18.38
N PHE A 198 7.93 -10.14 18.88
CA PHE A 198 9.18 -10.14 18.13
C PHE A 198 10.30 -10.73 18.96
N PRO A 199 11.12 -11.65 18.41
CA PRO A 199 12.17 -12.32 19.16
C PRO A 199 13.04 -11.31 19.88
N SER A 200 13.28 -11.55 21.17
CA SER A 200 14.14 -10.78 22.05
C SER A 200 15.60 -10.86 21.58
N GLY A 201 15.97 -9.98 20.71
CA GLY A 201 17.35 -9.76 20.27
C GLY A 201 17.60 -8.29 19.97
N ARG A 202 16.54 -7.53 19.91
CA ARG A 202 16.54 -6.07 19.91
C ARG A 202 15.41 -5.60 20.80
N ALA A 203 15.68 -5.55 22.12
CA ALA A 203 15.04 -4.52 22.89
C ALA A 203 15.06 -3.27 22.02
N SER A 204 13.90 -2.68 21.73
CA SER A 204 13.82 -1.34 21.22
C SER A 204 14.82 -0.57 22.05
N THR A 205 16.00 -0.30 21.49
CA THR A 205 16.81 0.75 22.08
C THR A 205 15.90 1.94 21.89
N THR A 206 15.15 2.25 22.93
CA THR A 206 14.42 3.49 23.05
C THR A 206 15.46 4.59 22.98
N LYS A 207 15.92 4.90 21.77
CA LYS A 207 16.53 6.17 21.51
C LYS A 207 15.46 7.15 21.94
N LYS A 208 15.80 7.97 22.87
CA LYS A 208 14.90 8.93 23.52
C LYS A 208 14.18 9.80 22.47
N ASP A 209 14.74 9.87 21.25
CA ASP A 209 14.19 10.53 20.07
C ASP A 209 14.35 9.64 18.85
N PRO A 210 13.26 9.22 18.19
CA PRO A 210 13.33 8.42 16.97
C PRO A 210 14.05 9.21 15.87
N VAL A 211 14.88 8.50 15.09
CA VAL A 211 15.61 9.09 13.95
C VAL A 211 14.63 9.39 12.81
N SER A 212 13.63 8.52 12.63
CA SER A 212 12.61 8.68 11.60
C SER A 212 11.33 9.32 12.17
N PRO A 213 10.66 10.22 11.43
CA PRO A 213 9.35 10.74 11.82
C PRO A 213 8.28 9.65 11.95
N TYR A 214 8.45 8.54 11.27
CA TYR A 214 7.57 7.37 11.33
C TYR A 214 7.91 6.43 12.50
N GLY A 215 8.93 6.73 13.33
CA GLY A 215 9.50 5.82 14.31
C GLY A 215 10.54 4.87 13.70
N ASP A 216 11.23 4.10 14.56
CA ASP A 216 12.34 3.23 14.13
C ASP A 216 11.93 1.73 14.15
N ASP A 217 10.73 1.42 14.58
CA ASP A 217 10.29 0.04 14.80
C ASP A 217 9.21 -0.42 13.81
N TRP A 218 9.56 -0.36 12.54
CA TRP A 218 8.79 -0.91 11.43
C TRP A 218 9.73 -1.46 10.35
N ASP A 219 9.24 -2.38 9.53
CA ASP A 219 9.95 -2.94 8.40
C ASP A 219 9.38 -2.45 7.07
N LEU A 220 8.06 -2.35 6.99
CA LEU A 220 7.33 -1.92 5.80
C LEU A 220 6.15 -1.02 6.17
N LEU A 221 5.98 0.08 5.42
CA LEU A 221 4.79 0.93 5.45
C LEU A 221 4.11 0.90 4.09
N TRP A 222 2.88 0.41 4.02
CA TRP A 222 2.10 0.39 2.79
C TRP A 222 1.25 1.66 2.70
N LEU A 223 1.66 2.58 1.82
CA LEU A 223 1.06 3.91 1.68
C LEU A 223 0.18 4.04 0.44
N GLY A 224 0.29 3.10 -0.51
CA GLY A 224 -0.49 3.05 -1.74
C GLY A 224 -0.78 1.61 -2.16
N HIS A 225 -2.07 1.26 -2.26
CA HIS A 225 -2.54 -0.09 -2.60
C HIS A 225 -3.96 -0.05 -3.21
N CYS A 226 -4.37 -1.13 -3.89
CA CYS A 226 -5.72 -1.28 -4.44
C CYS A 226 -6.79 -1.59 -3.39
N GLY A 227 -6.39 -1.94 -2.18
CA GLY A 227 -7.24 -2.29 -1.05
C GLY A 227 -6.69 -3.47 -0.26
N GLU A 228 -7.12 -3.58 0.97
CA GLU A 228 -6.84 -4.71 1.85
C GLU A 228 -7.95 -4.86 2.90
N PRO A 229 -8.19 -6.07 3.45
CA PRO A 229 -9.02 -6.25 4.64
C PRO A 229 -8.22 -5.85 5.88
N PHE A 230 -8.89 -5.71 7.03
CA PHE A 230 -8.18 -5.66 8.31
C PHE A 230 -7.72 -7.06 8.73
N PRO A 231 -6.55 -7.23 9.38
CA PRO A 231 -5.98 -8.56 9.69
C PRO A 231 -6.92 -9.47 10.47
N GLU A 232 -7.62 -8.92 11.45
CA GLU A 232 -8.56 -9.69 12.29
C GLU A 232 -9.77 -10.23 11.52
N THR A 233 -10.01 -9.73 10.30
CA THR A 233 -11.12 -10.16 9.44
C THR A 233 -10.72 -11.22 8.42
N LEU A 234 -9.44 -11.58 8.34
CA LEU A 234 -8.95 -12.65 7.48
C LEU A 234 -9.54 -14.00 7.90
N ASP A 235 -9.80 -14.88 6.95
CA ASP A 235 -10.45 -16.17 7.22
C ASP A 235 -9.69 -17.01 8.25
N GLU A 236 -8.37 -16.99 8.22
CA GLU A 236 -7.51 -17.67 9.19
C GLU A 236 -7.59 -17.09 10.61
N ASN A 237 -8.00 -15.83 10.75
CA ASN A 237 -8.06 -15.12 12.02
C ASN A 237 -9.48 -14.99 12.58
N LYS A 238 -10.52 -15.22 11.76
CA LYS A 238 -11.93 -15.11 12.20
C LYS A 238 -12.29 -16.09 13.33
N GLY A 239 -11.64 -17.24 13.34
CA GLY A 239 -11.89 -18.27 14.39
C GLY A 239 -11.20 -18.01 15.71
N LEU A 240 -10.36 -16.99 15.83
CA LEU A 240 -9.69 -16.63 17.07
C LEU A 240 -10.69 -15.98 18.04
N ASP A 241 -10.56 -16.33 19.32
CA ASP A 241 -11.33 -15.69 20.40
C ASP A 241 -11.02 -14.18 20.44
N ASP A 242 -12.01 -13.36 20.80
CA ASP A 242 -11.82 -11.92 20.94
C ASP A 242 -10.84 -11.55 22.07
N ALA A 243 -10.69 -12.43 23.06
CA ALA A 243 -9.68 -12.33 24.11
C ALA A 243 -8.29 -12.81 23.69
N ASP A 244 -8.13 -13.37 22.48
CA ASP A 244 -6.82 -13.79 21.97
C ASP A 244 -5.90 -12.58 21.81
N ALA A 245 -4.75 -12.61 22.47
CA ALA A 245 -3.82 -11.50 22.50
C ALA A 245 -3.25 -11.16 21.10
N GLY A 246 -3.08 -12.16 20.24
CA GLY A 246 -2.66 -11.96 18.85
C GLY A 246 -3.73 -11.26 18.03
N LYS A 247 -5.00 -11.67 18.18
CA LYS A 247 -6.13 -10.99 17.54
C LYS A 247 -6.25 -9.55 18.01
N GLN A 248 -6.11 -9.28 19.30
CA GLN A 248 -6.13 -7.92 19.84
C GLN A 248 -4.97 -7.08 19.29
N ALA A 249 -3.76 -7.63 19.22
CA ALA A 249 -2.60 -6.95 18.68
C ALA A 249 -2.78 -6.60 17.19
N MET A 250 -3.22 -7.56 16.36
CA MET A 250 -3.42 -7.32 14.94
C MET A 250 -4.60 -6.37 14.64
N SER A 251 -5.52 -6.20 15.59
CA SER A 251 -6.66 -5.27 15.48
C SER A 251 -6.29 -3.83 15.83
N ALA A 252 -5.04 -3.56 16.26
CA ALA A 252 -4.60 -2.21 16.62
C ALA A 252 -4.72 -1.25 15.44
N LYS A 253 -5.40 -0.12 15.64
CA LYS A 253 -5.64 0.91 14.62
C LYS A 253 -5.54 2.32 15.23
N PHE A 254 -5.00 3.22 14.44
CA PHE A 254 -5.07 4.65 14.69
C PHE A 254 -6.04 5.27 13.69
N ALA A 255 -7.17 5.77 14.15
CA ALA A 255 -8.21 6.35 13.30
C ALA A 255 -8.06 7.88 13.21
N VAL A 256 -8.09 8.40 12.00
CA VAL A 256 -8.17 9.84 11.69
C VAL A 256 -9.58 10.12 11.21
N LEU A 257 -10.35 10.83 12.02
CA LEU A 257 -11.73 11.21 11.70
C LEU A 257 -11.76 12.56 10.98
N ASN A 258 -12.74 12.73 10.11
CA ASN A 258 -12.93 13.96 9.32
C ASN A 258 -11.68 14.35 8.50
N ASP A 259 -10.98 13.36 7.95
CA ASP A 259 -9.86 13.59 7.05
C ASP A 259 -10.37 14.12 5.70
N ALA A 260 -10.16 15.42 5.47
CA ALA A 260 -10.59 16.10 4.24
C ALA A 260 -9.89 15.57 2.96
N THR A 261 -8.86 14.73 3.10
CA THR A 261 -8.20 14.05 1.96
C THR A 261 -8.82 12.71 1.62
N VAL A 262 -9.78 12.24 2.42
CA VAL A 262 -10.59 11.04 2.13
C VAL A 262 -11.86 11.48 1.38
N PRO A 263 -12.12 10.95 0.18
CA PRO A 263 -13.32 11.31 -0.57
C PRO A 263 -14.60 10.74 0.08
N PRO A 264 -15.80 11.18 -0.34
CA PRO A 264 -17.07 10.64 0.15
C PRO A 264 -17.25 9.17 -0.28
N PHE A 265 -18.09 8.41 0.43
CA PHE A 265 -18.29 6.96 0.25
C PHE A 265 -18.45 6.49 -1.20
N GLY A 266 -19.17 7.22 -2.03
CA GLY A 266 -19.36 6.86 -3.44
C GLY A 266 -18.09 6.99 -4.32
N ARG A 267 -16.97 7.43 -3.75
CA ARG A 267 -15.70 7.72 -4.43
C ARG A 267 -14.49 7.03 -3.80
N ILE A 268 -14.71 6.27 -2.72
CA ILE A 268 -13.69 5.41 -2.12
C ILE A 268 -13.78 4.02 -2.75
N THR A 269 -12.64 3.50 -3.16
CA THR A 269 -12.49 2.11 -3.60
C THR A 269 -11.59 1.36 -2.63
N GLY A 270 -11.88 0.08 -2.41
CA GLY A 270 -11.11 -0.78 -1.50
C GLY A 270 -11.94 -1.98 -1.05
N ILE A 271 -11.35 -2.79 -0.16
CA ILE A 271 -11.99 -4.02 0.35
C ILE A 271 -12.77 -3.77 1.65
N VAL A 272 -12.34 -2.77 2.44
CA VAL A 272 -13.03 -2.41 3.69
C VAL A 272 -14.44 -1.91 3.40
N ASN A 273 -15.41 -2.33 4.20
CA ASN A 273 -16.74 -1.73 4.16
C ASN A 273 -16.70 -0.35 4.84
N PHE A 274 -16.37 0.69 4.08
CA PHE A 274 -16.24 2.05 4.61
C PHE A 274 -17.56 2.60 5.20
N THR A 275 -18.72 2.16 4.72
CA THR A 275 -20.03 2.64 5.21
C THR A 275 -20.35 2.16 6.64
N ALA A 276 -19.59 1.21 7.17
CA ALA A 276 -19.69 0.78 8.57
C ALA A 276 -19.02 1.77 9.55
N TYR A 277 -18.36 2.82 9.06
CA TYR A 277 -17.62 3.80 9.84
C TYR A 277 -18.06 5.22 9.51
N PRO A 278 -17.67 6.23 10.32
CA PRO A 278 -17.91 7.63 9.96
C PRO A 278 -17.26 7.99 8.62
N GLU A 279 -17.97 8.79 7.83
CA GLU A 279 -17.43 9.29 6.55
C GLU A 279 -16.10 10.05 6.77
N HIS A 280 -15.25 10.06 5.76
CA HIS A 280 -13.94 10.70 5.83
C HIS A 280 -13.03 10.14 6.95
N THR A 281 -13.11 8.83 7.22
CA THR A 281 -12.21 8.16 8.16
C THR A 281 -11.04 7.51 7.41
N ARG A 282 -9.85 7.72 7.92
CA ARG A 282 -8.61 7.03 7.51
C ARG A 282 -8.03 6.28 8.69
N TRP A 283 -7.42 5.14 8.42
CA TRP A 283 -6.74 4.34 9.45
C TRP A 283 -5.28 4.12 9.11
N VAL A 284 -4.44 4.16 10.14
CA VAL A 284 -3.14 3.48 10.14
C VAL A 284 -3.33 2.23 10.96
N HIS A 285 -2.94 1.08 10.41
CA HIS A 285 -3.22 -0.22 11.04
C HIS A 285 -2.14 -1.25 10.69
N VAL A 286 -2.16 -2.39 11.36
CA VAL A 286 -1.33 -3.54 11.02
C VAL A 286 -1.72 -4.03 9.63
N THR A 287 -0.73 -4.31 8.78
CA THR A 287 -0.96 -4.81 7.41
C THR A 287 -1.52 -6.23 7.43
N ALA A 288 -2.53 -6.47 6.61
CA ALA A 288 -3.07 -7.80 6.36
C ALA A 288 -2.51 -8.41 5.06
N ALA A 289 -3.14 -8.06 3.95
CA ALA A 289 -2.82 -8.59 2.61
C ALA A 289 -3.23 -7.57 1.54
N PRO A 290 -2.54 -6.44 1.43
CA PRO A 290 -2.83 -5.45 0.40
C PRO A 290 -2.55 -6.01 -0.99
N ILE A 291 -3.26 -5.47 -1.97
CA ILE A 291 -3.04 -5.76 -3.39
C ILE A 291 -2.44 -4.50 -4.02
N CYS A 292 -1.57 -4.66 -4.99
CA CYS A 292 -0.83 -3.62 -5.68
C CYS A 292 0.26 -2.95 -4.82
N THR A 293 1.35 -2.57 -5.47
CA THR A 293 2.52 -1.89 -4.87
C THR A 293 2.63 -0.44 -5.32
N PHE A 294 1.52 0.27 -5.32
CA PHE A 294 1.46 1.67 -5.76
C PHE A 294 2.51 2.55 -5.08
N ALA A 295 2.59 2.47 -3.74
CA ALA A 295 3.61 3.13 -2.97
C ALA A 295 3.81 2.42 -1.62
N TYR A 296 5.05 2.08 -1.30
CA TYR A 296 5.40 1.49 -0.02
C TYR A 296 6.78 1.97 0.43
N ALA A 297 7.02 2.02 1.72
CA ALA A 297 8.33 2.34 2.25
C ALA A 297 8.94 1.13 2.95
N LEU A 298 10.26 1.00 2.87
CA LEU A 298 11.04 0.00 3.59
C LEU A 298 12.05 0.67 4.49
N SER A 299 12.15 0.20 5.73
CA SER A 299 13.34 0.45 6.55
C SER A 299 14.51 -0.39 6.01
N GLN A 300 15.75 -0.05 6.38
CA GLN A 300 16.90 -0.86 6.00
C GLN A 300 16.75 -2.32 6.45
N ARG A 301 16.20 -2.53 7.66
CA ARG A 301 15.91 -3.88 8.18
C ARG A 301 14.88 -4.60 7.32
N GLY A 302 13.77 -3.93 6.98
CA GLY A 302 12.74 -4.46 6.10
C GLY A 302 13.26 -4.77 4.70
N ALA A 303 14.08 -3.88 4.13
CA ALA A 303 14.69 -4.10 2.81
C ALA A 303 15.57 -5.35 2.76
N ARG A 304 16.33 -5.65 3.83
CA ARG A 304 17.11 -6.89 3.91
C ARG A 304 16.23 -8.14 3.94
N LYS A 305 15.12 -8.10 4.70
CA LYS A 305 14.16 -9.20 4.77
C LYS A 305 13.49 -9.44 3.42
N VAL A 306 13.03 -8.36 2.75
CA VAL A 306 12.41 -8.43 1.43
C VAL A 306 13.40 -8.94 0.39
N LEU A 307 14.64 -8.43 0.39
CA LEU A 307 15.68 -8.89 -0.53
C LEU A 307 15.99 -10.37 -0.36
N PHE A 308 16.03 -10.85 0.88
CA PHE A 308 16.22 -12.26 1.16
C PHE A 308 15.04 -13.10 0.67
N ASP A 309 13.83 -12.83 1.16
CA ASP A 309 12.65 -13.66 0.89
C ASP A 309 12.30 -13.69 -0.61
N LEU A 310 12.25 -12.51 -1.27
CA LEU A 310 11.72 -12.39 -2.63
C LEU A 310 12.79 -12.47 -3.74
N SER A 311 14.08 -12.59 -3.41
CA SER A 311 15.14 -12.64 -4.41
C SER A 311 16.20 -13.72 -4.14
N VAL A 312 16.57 -13.96 -2.87
CA VAL A 312 17.60 -14.94 -2.51
C VAL A 312 17.00 -16.31 -2.24
N ASP A 313 15.90 -16.35 -1.46
CA ASP A 313 15.24 -17.60 -1.08
C ASP A 313 14.29 -18.06 -2.20
N ARG A 314 13.20 -17.33 -2.43
CA ARG A 314 12.17 -17.71 -3.43
C ARG A 314 11.34 -16.52 -3.89
N LEU A 315 10.63 -16.70 -4.99
CA LEU A 315 9.57 -15.81 -5.45
C LEU A 315 8.29 -16.64 -5.58
N SER A 316 7.21 -16.24 -4.92
CA SER A 316 5.97 -17.02 -4.87
C SER A 316 4.90 -16.60 -5.89
N GLY A 317 5.17 -15.57 -6.70
CA GLY A 317 4.22 -15.02 -7.69
C GLY A 317 4.56 -13.59 -8.10
N PRO A 318 3.60 -12.79 -8.58
CA PRO A 318 3.76 -11.37 -8.82
C PRO A 318 4.30 -10.66 -7.59
N PHE A 319 5.08 -9.60 -7.81
CA PHE A 319 5.83 -8.95 -6.72
C PHE A 319 4.94 -8.44 -5.59
N ASP A 320 3.83 -7.79 -5.92
CA ASP A 320 2.85 -7.26 -4.96
C ASP A 320 2.27 -8.37 -4.06
N ASN A 321 1.85 -9.47 -4.67
CA ASN A 321 1.32 -10.63 -3.95
C ASN A 321 2.38 -11.27 -3.04
N ALA A 322 3.61 -11.41 -3.53
CA ALA A 322 4.70 -12.00 -2.75
C ALA A 322 5.06 -11.12 -1.54
N LEU A 323 5.10 -9.79 -1.73
CA LEU A 323 5.36 -8.83 -0.65
C LEU A 323 4.22 -8.81 0.38
N ALA A 324 2.97 -8.82 -0.07
CA ALA A 324 1.79 -8.90 0.79
C ALA A 324 1.78 -10.20 1.61
N TRP A 325 2.12 -11.31 0.95
CA TRP A 325 2.20 -12.61 1.60
C TRP A 325 3.26 -12.66 2.70
N LEU A 326 4.39 -11.98 2.53
CA LEU A 326 5.42 -11.87 3.56
C LEU A 326 4.88 -11.21 4.84
N CYS A 327 4.14 -10.10 4.71
CA CYS A 327 3.48 -9.44 5.84
C CYS A 327 2.37 -10.31 6.46
N ARG A 328 1.54 -10.98 5.63
CA ARG A 328 0.45 -11.83 6.09
C ARG A 328 0.95 -13.03 6.89
N ARG A 329 2.05 -13.66 6.46
CA ARG A 329 2.67 -14.75 7.22
C ARG A 329 3.17 -14.28 8.60
N ALA A 330 3.73 -13.07 8.67
CA ALA A 330 4.19 -12.50 9.92
C ALA A 330 3.02 -12.30 10.90
N VAL A 331 1.97 -11.60 10.50
CA VAL A 331 0.81 -11.32 11.38
C VAL A 331 0.04 -12.59 11.74
N GLY A 332 -0.05 -13.56 10.84
CA GLY A 332 -0.70 -14.85 11.10
C GLY A 332 -0.04 -15.71 12.20
N SER A 333 1.24 -15.44 12.52
CA SER A 333 1.96 -16.13 13.59
C SER A 333 1.70 -15.54 14.99
N TRP A 334 1.10 -14.36 15.12
CA TRP A 334 1.05 -13.61 16.38
C TRP A 334 0.25 -14.31 17.48
N SER A 335 -0.87 -14.94 17.15
CA SER A 335 -1.68 -15.66 18.15
C SER A 335 -0.88 -16.76 18.85
N GLY A 336 -0.16 -17.61 18.11
CA GLY A 336 0.67 -18.66 18.68
C GLY A 336 1.84 -18.12 19.51
N MET A 337 2.49 -17.05 19.04
CA MET A 337 3.62 -16.43 19.73
C MET A 337 3.23 -15.87 21.11
N LEU A 338 2.09 -15.20 21.20
CA LEU A 338 1.61 -14.60 22.45
C LEU A 338 1.02 -15.63 23.43
N LYS A 339 0.59 -16.80 22.95
CA LYS A 339 0.16 -17.91 23.81
C LYS A 339 1.32 -18.61 24.51
N GLY A 340 2.57 -18.33 24.11
CA GLY A 340 3.72 -19.05 24.65
C GLY A 340 3.73 -20.54 24.25
N GLU A 341 2.99 -20.90 23.20
CA GLU A 341 3.10 -22.21 22.57
C GLU A 341 4.54 -22.32 22.07
N GLY A 342 5.30 -23.13 22.72
CA GLY A 342 6.75 -23.18 22.85
C GLY A 342 7.50 -22.82 21.56
N GLN A 343 8.58 -22.08 21.70
CA GLN A 343 9.48 -21.72 20.60
C GLN A 343 9.80 -22.91 19.68
N GLU A 344 9.88 -24.13 20.21
CA GLU A 344 10.10 -25.37 19.46
C GLU A 344 8.97 -25.69 18.47
N ALA A 345 7.70 -25.45 18.81
CA ALA A 345 6.57 -25.67 17.89
C ALA A 345 6.48 -24.59 16.79
N LEU A 346 7.00 -23.39 17.07
CA LEU A 346 7.06 -22.29 16.11
C LEU A 346 8.29 -22.37 15.18
N GLU A 347 9.38 -22.98 15.65
CA GLU A 347 10.62 -23.12 14.87
C GLU A 347 10.56 -24.19 13.79
N THR A 348 9.77 -25.24 13.99
CA THR A 348 9.82 -26.44 13.13
C THR A 348 8.84 -26.44 11.97
N ASP A 349 7.79 -25.62 11.96
CA ASP A 349 6.70 -25.82 10.98
C ASP A 349 5.97 -24.57 10.47
N LYS A 350 6.29 -23.36 10.91
CA LYS A 350 5.58 -22.15 10.46
C LYS A 350 6.53 -21.08 9.98
N ASP A 351 6.47 -20.83 8.70
CA ASP A 351 7.04 -19.66 8.08
C ASP A 351 6.41 -18.37 8.68
N ARG A 352 7.18 -17.70 9.53
CA ARG A 352 6.77 -16.50 10.28
C ARG A 352 6.92 -15.21 9.47
N GLY A 353 7.08 -15.29 8.15
CA GLY A 353 7.28 -14.11 7.32
C GLY A 353 8.47 -13.25 7.76
N LEU A 354 9.55 -13.86 8.24
CA LEU A 354 10.73 -13.21 8.81
C LEU A 354 10.41 -12.19 9.92
N ASP A 355 9.30 -12.36 10.62
CA ASP A 355 8.80 -11.41 11.64
C ASP A 355 8.72 -9.98 11.10
N MET A 356 8.17 -9.80 9.90
CA MET A 356 7.98 -8.49 9.30
C MET A 356 7.00 -7.64 10.12
N LYS A 357 7.41 -6.42 10.46
CA LYS A 357 6.53 -5.40 11.04
C LYS A 357 5.98 -4.52 9.92
N CYS A 358 4.77 -4.82 9.50
CA CYS A 358 4.12 -4.12 8.39
C CYS A 358 2.94 -3.29 8.89
N PHE A 359 2.86 -2.04 8.43
CA PHE A 359 1.73 -1.15 8.69
C PHE A 359 1.18 -0.61 7.37
N SER A 360 -0.12 -0.40 7.33
CA SER A 360 -0.85 0.11 6.16
C SER A 360 -1.67 1.34 6.49
N VAL A 361 -1.98 2.10 5.45
CA VAL A 361 -2.87 3.27 5.53
C VAL A 361 -4.08 3.05 4.63
N THR A 362 -5.28 3.01 5.20
CA THR A 362 -6.54 2.76 4.49
C THR A 362 -7.57 3.87 4.79
N PRO A 363 -8.15 4.56 3.79
CA PRO A 363 -7.80 4.56 2.38
C PRO A 363 -6.34 4.98 2.12
N PRO A 364 -5.73 4.57 1.00
CA PRO A 364 -4.31 4.83 0.72
C PRO A 364 -4.01 6.32 0.50
N VAL A 365 -2.74 6.70 0.70
CA VAL A 365 -2.21 8.06 0.49
C VAL A 365 -1.85 8.30 -0.98
N PHE A 366 -1.35 7.26 -1.63
CA PHE A 366 -0.99 7.26 -3.05
C PHE A 366 -1.92 6.32 -3.81
N PHE A 367 -2.35 6.73 -4.99
CA PHE A 367 -3.22 5.91 -5.81
C PHE A 367 -2.89 6.05 -7.30
N HIS A 368 -3.28 5.05 -8.08
CA HIS A 368 -3.02 4.97 -9.51
C HIS A 368 -3.77 6.08 -10.28
N HIS A 369 -3.03 6.91 -11.01
CA HIS A 369 -3.58 7.93 -11.90
C HIS A 369 -3.90 7.35 -13.27
N LYS A 370 -5.15 7.44 -13.65
CA LYS A 370 -5.60 7.12 -15.01
C LYS A 370 -5.51 8.40 -15.84
N ALA A 371 -4.47 8.52 -16.65
CA ALA A 371 -4.18 9.73 -17.40
C ALA A 371 -5.24 10.02 -18.49
N ARG A 372 -5.31 11.27 -18.95
CA ARG A 372 -6.00 11.63 -20.19
C ARG A 372 -5.30 10.96 -21.36
N GLY A 373 -6.05 10.40 -22.31
CA GLY A 373 -5.50 9.74 -23.49
C GLY A 373 -5.99 8.31 -23.67
N PRO A 374 -5.25 7.50 -24.44
CA PRO A 374 -5.62 6.09 -24.67
C PRO A 374 -5.66 5.28 -23.37
N VAL A 375 -6.75 4.54 -23.15
CA VAL A 375 -6.91 3.70 -21.96
C VAL A 375 -5.89 2.54 -21.94
N SER A 376 -5.45 2.09 -23.11
CA SER A 376 -4.39 1.10 -23.26
C SER A 376 -3.03 1.54 -22.68
N GLY A 377 -2.81 2.84 -22.50
CA GLY A 377 -1.59 3.41 -21.92
C GLY A 377 -1.56 3.46 -20.39
N ASP A 378 -2.60 3.01 -19.68
CA ASP A 378 -2.71 3.15 -18.22
C ASP A 378 -1.68 2.31 -17.47
N SER A 379 -1.42 1.08 -17.92
CA SER A 379 -0.51 0.16 -17.23
C SER A 379 0.44 -0.52 -18.22
N ASP A 380 1.70 -0.64 -17.83
CA ASP A 380 2.71 -1.39 -18.57
C ASP A 380 2.79 -2.87 -18.11
N ILE A 381 2.17 -3.20 -16.99
CA ILE A 381 2.14 -4.55 -16.41
C ILE A 381 0.92 -5.33 -16.93
N GLN A 382 -0.22 -4.67 -17.06
CA GLN A 382 -1.50 -5.26 -17.47
C GLN A 382 -1.75 -5.17 -18.99
N VAL A 383 -0.76 -4.80 -19.77
CA VAL A 383 -0.89 -4.94 -21.22
C VAL A 383 -1.04 -6.42 -21.49
N VAL A 384 -2.25 -6.81 -21.84
CA VAL A 384 -2.54 -8.15 -22.38
C VAL A 384 -1.70 -8.25 -23.65
N GLY A 385 -0.56 -8.93 -23.52
CA GLY A 385 0.48 -8.87 -24.51
C GLY A 385 0.04 -9.45 -25.85
N GLU A 386 0.69 -8.99 -26.88
CA GLU A 386 0.75 -9.60 -28.21
C GLU A 386 1.17 -11.08 -28.20
N ASP A 387 1.56 -11.64 -27.04
CA ASP A 387 2.03 -13.03 -26.87
C ASP A 387 0.94 -14.05 -26.58
N THR A 388 -0.30 -13.65 -26.31
CA THR A 388 -1.41 -14.58 -26.49
C THR A 388 -1.70 -14.65 -27.99
N LYS A 389 -1.13 -15.64 -28.68
CA LYS A 389 -1.56 -16.05 -30.02
C LYS A 389 -3.09 -16.05 -30.00
N LEU A 390 -3.66 -15.00 -30.58
CA LEU A 390 -5.11 -14.86 -30.76
C LEU A 390 -5.62 -16.13 -31.41
N LYS A 391 -6.39 -16.91 -30.68
CA LYS A 391 -7.19 -17.95 -31.30
C LYS A 391 -8.19 -17.25 -32.19
N GLU A 392 -8.16 -17.62 -33.48
CA GLU A 392 -9.15 -17.17 -34.45
C GLU A 392 -10.56 -17.29 -33.85
N GLY A 393 -11.22 -16.13 -33.58
CA GLY A 393 -12.60 -16.08 -33.10
C GLY A 393 -12.94 -15.07 -32.05
N GLU A 394 -11.99 -14.32 -31.44
CA GLU A 394 -12.29 -13.32 -30.43
C GLU A 394 -12.16 -11.89 -30.96
N GLU A 395 -13.26 -11.38 -31.55
CA GLU A 395 -13.38 -9.98 -32.00
C GLU A 395 -13.68 -8.96 -30.88
N GLU A 396 -13.85 -9.40 -29.63
CA GLU A 396 -14.30 -8.49 -28.54
C GLU A 396 -13.20 -7.63 -27.92
N ASP A 397 -11.92 -8.02 -27.98
CA ASP A 397 -10.83 -7.26 -27.33
C ASP A 397 -10.28 -6.11 -28.18
N LYS A 398 -10.54 -6.08 -29.48
CA LYS A 398 -10.19 -4.93 -30.35
C LYS A 398 -10.95 -3.63 -30.04
N LYS A 399 -12.02 -3.68 -29.24
CA LYS A 399 -12.78 -2.49 -28.82
C LYS A 399 -12.11 -1.66 -27.70
N LYS A 400 -11.10 -2.18 -27.01
CA LYS A 400 -10.39 -1.40 -25.97
C LYS A 400 -9.34 -0.45 -26.53
N ASP A 401 -8.74 -0.78 -27.66
CA ASP A 401 -7.67 0.02 -28.27
C ASP A 401 -8.10 1.43 -28.80
N GLY A 402 -9.38 1.65 -28.94
CA GLY A 402 -9.92 2.93 -29.42
C GLY A 402 -10.52 3.84 -28.34
N LYS A 403 -10.56 3.41 -27.08
CA LYS A 403 -11.18 4.21 -26.02
C LYS A 403 -10.22 5.29 -25.52
N ILE A 404 -10.59 6.55 -25.75
CA ILE A 404 -9.85 7.73 -25.28
C ILE A 404 -10.55 8.28 -24.03
N ARG A 405 -9.80 8.51 -22.96
CA ARG A 405 -10.25 9.23 -21.78
C ARG A 405 -10.02 10.72 -21.98
N GLU A 406 -11.09 11.51 -21.89
CA GLU A 406 -11.04 12.95 -22.11
C GLU A 406 -10.42 13.72 -20.95
N LYS A 407 -10.61 13.24 -19.72
CA LYS A 407 -10.09 13.83 -18.47
C LYS A 407 -9.43 12.76 -17.63
N GLY A 408 -8.24 13.04 -17.11
CA GLY A 408 -7.58 12.16 -16.14
C GLY A 408 -8.40 12.03 -14.85
N THR A 409 -8.19 10.95 -14.10
CA THR A 409 -8.84 10.71 -12.81
C THR A 409 -7.97 9.86 -11.90
N THR A 410 -8.10 10.06 -10.60
CA THR A 410 -7.45 9.27 -9.56
C THR A 410 -8.46 8.94 -8.47
N GLU A 411 -8.76 7.68 -8.29
CA GLU A 411 -9.65 7.23 -7.20
C GLU A 411 -8.98 7.47 -5.84
N ASN A 412 -9.75 7.51 -4.77
CA ASN A 412 -9.27 7.70 -3.39
C ASN A 412 -8.55 9.03 -3.09
N ILE A 413 -8.39 9.92 -4.05
CA ILE A 413 -7.71 11.22 -3.90
C ILE A 413 -8.71 12.36 -4.12
N VAL A 414 -8.73 13.35 -3.22
CA VAL A 414 -9.66 14.52 -3.32
C VAL A 414 -9.06 15.60 -4.20
N TRP A 415 -7.90 16.14 -3.86
CA TRP A 415 -7.20 17.17 -4.63
C TRP A 415 -5.98 16.56 -5.31
N SER A 416 -6.22 15.88 -6.44
CA SER A 416 -5.19 15.23 -7.23
C SER A 416 -4.06 16.19 -7.60
N ALA A 417 -2.83 15.85 -7.26
CA ALA A 417 -1.66 16.64 -7.64
C ALA A 417 -1.50 16.68 -9.16
N ARG A 418 -1.74 15.56 -9.84
CA ARG A 418 -1.64 15.46 -11.30
C ARG A 418 -2.66 16.34 -12.01
N LEU A 419 -3.90 16.39 -11.55
CA LEU A 419 -4.94 17.22 -12.14
C LEU A 419 -4.77 18.71 -11.82
N ASN A 420 -4.14 19.03 -10.70
CA ASN A 420 -3.90 20.38 -10.23
C ASN A 420 -2.55 20.97 -10.69
N VAL A 421 -1.77 20.28 -11.52
CA VAL A 421 -0.47 20.77 -12.01
C VAL A 421 -0.58 22.17 -12.60
N ARG A 422 -1.56 22.41 -13.46
CA ARG A 422 -1.76 23.74 -14.07
C ARG A 422 -2.09 24.81 -13.01
N ASN A 423 -2.95 24.49 -12.07
CA ASN A 423 -3.35 25.42 -11.01
C ASN A 423 -2.16 25.76 -10.11
N MET A 424 -1.34 24.77 -9.75
CA MET A 424 -0.09 24.99 -9.01
C MET A 424 0.90 25.88 -9.75
N LEU A 425 1.09 25.66 -11.07
CA LEU A 425 1.99 26.47 -11.90
C LEU A 425 1.55 27.93 -12.01
N LEU A 426 0.25 28.17 -12.00
CA LEU A 426 -0.34 29.51 -12.18
C LEU A 426 -0.69 30.18 -10.85
N GLY A 427 -0.46 29.52 -9.70
CA GLY A 427 -0.85 30.03 -8.39
C GLY A 427 -2.38 30.14 -8.22
N MET A 428 -3.14 29.32 -8.94
CA MET A 428 -4.60 29.29 -8.87
C MET A 428 -5.08 28.41 -7.69
N GLU A 429 -6.35 28.52 -7.34
CA GLU A 429 -6.96 27.63 -6.34
C GLU A 429 -6.97 26.19 -6.85
N MET A 430 -6.74 25.24 -5.92
CA MET A 430 -6.79 23.81 -6.21
C MET A 430 -8.24 23.36 -6.39
N GLU A 431 -8.46 22.46 -7.35
CA GLU A 431 -9.77 21.91 -7.67
C GLU A 431 -9.90 20.49 -7.12
N SER A 432 -11.05 20.22 -6.47
CA SER A 432 -11.44 18.88 -6.09
C SER A 432 -11.88 18.06 -7.30
N GLN A 433 -11.64 16.78 -7.26
CA GLN A 433 -12.18 15.84 -8.26
C GLN A 433 -13.67 15.53 -8.03
N TRP A 434 -14.15 15.76 -6.78
CA TRP A 434 -15.47 15.38 -6.27
C TRP A 434 -16.23 16.55 -5.67
#